data_5eab3893feaa22749ab3a2633b9fe1f3
#
_entry.id   5eab3893feaa22749ab3a2633b9fe1f3
#
_cell.length_a   1.000
_cell.length_b   1.000
_cell.length_c   1.000
_cell.angle_alpha   90.00
_cell.angle_beta   90.00
_cell.angle_gamma   90.00
#
_symmetry.space_group_name_H-M   'P 1'
#
loop_
_entity.id
_entity.type
_entity.pdbx_description
1 polymer ?
#
loop_
_entity_poly.entity_id
_entity_poly.type
_entity_poly.pdbx_seq_one_letter_code
_entity_poly.pdbx_strand_id
1 'polypeptide(L)'
;MTEQPAFIQGVFAFEGKGLATPAPFSAPAVYKVPEDRRSQTVYFRAGNASDELISFVLTRDGVIMRYFPVGARSSLHVALAVLEDLSPGSVIEVLASAPAGLKGEAVVDVGFMEIL
;
A
#
# COMPACT_ATOMS: atom_id res chain seq x y z
N MET A 1 -17.62 -16.97 -14.90
CA MET A 1 -17.06 -15.78 -14.25
C MET A 1 -15.65 -16.06 -13.77
N THR A 2 -14.76 -15.12 -13.96
CA THR A 2 -13.35 -15.32 -13.61
C THR A 2 -12.92 -14.30 -12.56
N GLU A 3 -12.37 -14.80 -11.49
CA GLU A 3 -11.71 -14.00 -10.48
C GLU A 3 -10.25 -14.37 -10.45
N GLN A 4 -9.38 -13.36 -10.31
CA GLN A 4 -7.94 -13.59 -10.31
C GLN A 4 -7.27 -12.73 -9.28
N PRO A 5 -6.41 -13.30 -8.40
CA PRO A 5 -5.67 -12.51 -7.44
C PRO A 5 -4.56 -11.72 -8.11
N ALA A 6 -4.28 -10.56 -7.54
CA ALA A 6 -3.14 -9.73 -7.90
C ALA A 6 -2.54 -9.14 -6.62
N PHE A 7 -1.29 -8.73 -6.67
CA PHE A 7 -0.58 -8.34 -5.44
C PHE A 7 0.37 -7.19 -5.69
N ILE A 8 0.56 -6.36 -4.65
CA ILE A 8 1.78 -5.57 -4.47
C ILE A 8 2.56 -6.30 -3.38
N GLN A 9 3.72 -6.87 -3.71
CA GLN A 9 4.51 -7.65 -2.74
C GLN A 9 5.98 -7.30 -2.87
N GLY A 10 6.64 -7.07 -1.74
CA GLY A 10 8.08 -6.88 -1.74
C GLY A 10 8.60 -6.23 -0.48
N VAL A 11 9.91 -6.01 -0.50
CA VAL A 11 10.61 -5.22 0.50
C VAL A 11 10.98 -3.91 -0.18
N PHE A 12 10.53 -2.80 0.41
CA PHE A 12 10.63 -1.48 -0.21
C PHE A 12 11.44 -0.55 0.68
N ALA A 13 12.47 0.08 0.11
CA ALA A 13 13.26 1.08 0.81
C ALA A 13 12.54 2.42 0.81
N PHE A 14 12.59 3.13 1.94
CA PHE A 14 11.97 4.43 2.08
C PHE A 14 12.92 5.43 2.73
N GLU A 15 12.65 6.70 2.46
CA GLU A 15 13.24 7.82 3.19
C GLU A 15 12.12 8.74 3.64
N GLY A 16 12.01 8.98 4.96
CA GLY A 16 10.94 9.79 5.52
C GLY A 16 11.05 11.26 5.14
N LYS A 17 9.90 11.86 4.86
CA LYS A 17 9.77 13.29 4.57
C LYS A 17 8.91 13.99 5.62
N GLY A 18 8.50 13.30 6.67
CA GLY A 18 7.60 13.76 7.71
C GLY A 18 6.36 12.89 7.79
N LEU A 19 5.81 12.71 8.99
CA LEU A 19 4.60 11.89 9.16
C LEU A 19 3.40 12.44 8.41
N ALA A 20 3.36 13.74 8.16
CA ALA A 20 2.28 14.37 7.41
C ALA A 20 2.56 14.46 5.91
N THR A 21 3.68 13.93 5.45
CA THR A 21 4.12 14.06 4.05
C THR A 21 4.38 12.69 3.46
N PRO A 22 3.33 12.01 2.95
CA PRO A 22 3.51 10.72 2.29
C PRO A 22 4.42 10.86 1.08
N ALA A 23 5.30 9.87 0.90
CA ALA A 23 6.25 9.86 -0.20
C ALA A 23 6.36 8.45 -0.79
N PRO A 24 6.66 8.33 -2.10
CA PRO A 24 6.86 7.03 -2.72
C PRO A 24 8.06 6.30 -2.13
N PHE A 25 8.01 4.97 -2.16
CA PHE A 25 9.21 4.17 -1.92
C PHE A 25 10.21 4.38 -3.05
N SER A 26 11.49 4.05 -2.80
CA SER A 26 12.55 4.19 -3.79
C SER A 26 12.24 3.40 -5.07
N ALA A 27 11.73 2.18 -4.92
CA ALA A 27 11.09 1.43 -6.00
C ALA A 27 9.59 1.48 -5.74
N PRO A 28 8.79 2.14 -6.59
CA PRO A 28 7.38 2.37 -6.29
C PRO A 28 6.60 1.08 -6.10
N ALA A 29 5.73 1.07 -5.08
CA ALA A 29 4.83 -0.03 -4.77
C ALA A 29 3.49 0.23 -5.47
N VAL A 30 3.36 -0.21 -6.71
CA VAL A 30 2.28 0.18 -7.61
C VAL A 30 1.58 -1.04 -8.21
N TYR A 31 0.27 -0.93 -8.32
CA TYR A 31 -0.57 -1.89 -9.04
C TYR A 31 -1.54 -1.12 -9.93
N LYS A 32 -1.60 -1.47 -11.21
CA LYS A 32 -2.58 -0.90 -12.13
C LYS A 32 -3.64 -1.94 -12.45
N VAL A 33 -4.90 -1.58 -12.25
CA VAL A 33 -6.02 -2.47 -12.61
C VAL A 33 -6.06 -2.64 -14.13
N PRO A 34 -6.11 -3.88 -14.64
CA PRO A 34 -6.21 -4.10 -16.09
C PRO A 34 -7.43 -3.39 -16.70
N GLU A 35 -7.31 -3.03 -17.97
CA GLU A 35 -8.34 -2.23 -18.65
C GLU A 35 -9.64 -3.00 -18.91
N ASP A 36 -9.59 -4.34 -18.86
CA ASP A 36 -10.74 -5.19 -19.17
C ASP A 36 -11.48 -5.71 -17.93
N ARG A 37 -11.13 -5.22 -16.74
CA ARG A 37 -11.74 -5.71 -15.50
C ARG A 37 -11.72 -4.66 -14.41
N ARG A 38 -12.48 -4.92 -13.36
CA ARG A 38 -12.41 -4.16 -12.12
C ARG A 38 -11.65 -4.97 -11.08
N SER A 39 -11.31 -4.36 -9.95
CA SER A 39 -10.57 -5.01 -8.88
C SER A 39 -11.07 -4.54 -7.52
N GLN A 40 -10.76 -5.31 -6.48
CA GLN A 40 -11.05 -4.95 -5.10
C GLN A 40 -9.83 -5.22 -4.26
N THR A 41 -9.48 -4.30 -3.36
CA THR A 41 -8.42 -4.54 -2.38
C THR A 41 -8.98 -5.39 -1.25
N VAL A 42 -8.40 -6.55 -1.02
CA VAL A 42 -8.93 -7.55 -0.09
C VAL A 42 -8.23 -7.50 1.26
N TYR A 43 -6.92 -7.33 1.28
CA TYR A 43 -6.17 -7.19 2.53
C TYR A 43 -4.98 -6.26 2.36
N PHE A 44 -4.52 -5.72 3.48
CA PHE A 44 -3.28 -4.95 3.58
C PHE A 44 -2.41 -5.55 4.67
N ARG A 45 -1.16 -5.86 4.33
CA ARG A 45 -0.19 -6.37 5.27
C ARG A 45 1.11 -5.59 5.10
N ALA A 46 1.69 -5.16 6.21
CA ALA A 46 2.95 -4.41 6.17
C ALA A 46 3.77 -4.65 7.42
N GLY A 47 5.09 -4.57 7.27
CA GLY A 47 6.03 -4.66 8.37
C GLY A 47 6.95 -3.44 8.41
N ASN A 48 7.14 -2.91 9.60
CA ASN A 48 7.99 -1.76 9.88
C ASN A 48 9.17 -2.21 10.72
N ALA A 49 10.36 -2.27 10.11
CA ALA A 49 11.58 -2.70 10.81
C ALA A 49 12.32 -1.53 11.47
N SER A 50 11.82 -0.30 11.34
CA SER A 50 12.47 0.88 11.91
C SER A 50 12.13 1.05 13.40
N ASP A 51 12.86 1.95 14.07
CA ASP A 51 12.66 2.26 15.47
C ASP A 51 11.60 3.33 15.71
N GLU A 52 10.91 3.77 14.67
CA GLU A 52 9.93 4.85 14.73
C GLU A 52 8.60 4.39 14.15
N LEU A 53 7.50 5.00 14.60
CA LEU A 53 6.20 4.79 13.95
C LEU A 53 6.27 5.32 12.53
N ILE A 54 5.79 4.51 11.58
CA ILE A 54 5.55 4.97 10.22
C ILE A 54 4.10 4.71 9.85
N SER A 55 3.59 5.40 8.84
CA SER A 55 2.26 5.15 8.32
C SER A 55 2.37 4.78 6.84
N PHE A 56 1.72 3.69 6.47
CA PHE A 56 1.55 3.35 5.07
C PHE A 56 0.29 4.03 4.57
N VAL A 57 0.35 4.58 3.38
CA VAL A 57 -0.77 5.33 2.80
C VAL A 57 -1.14 4.69 1.48
N LEU A 58 -2.37 4.20 1.40
CA LEU A 58 -2.90 3.60 0.18
C LEU A 58 -3.57 4.67 -0.64
N THR A 59 -3.15 4.82 -1.89
CA THR A 59 -3.69 5.83 -2.80
C THR A 59 -4.30 5.20 -4.04
N ARG A 60 -5.25 5.91 -4.64
CA ARG A 60 -5.86 5.58 -5.92
C ARG A 60 -5.77 6.80 -6.82
N ASP A 61 -5.06 6.67 -7.93
CA ASP A 61 -4.83 7.76 -8.88
C ASP A 61 -4.33 9.04 -8.17
N GLY A 62 -3.44 8.86 -7.20
CA GLY A 62 -2.87 9.94 -6.42
C GLY A 62 -3.73 10.46 -5.26
N VAL A 63 -4.93 9.93 -5.08
CA VAL A 63 -5.83 10.34 -3.99
C VAL A 63 -5.74 9.36 -2.84
N ILE A 64 -5.57 9.86 -1.63
CA ILE A 64 -5.46 9.02 -0.43
C ILE A 64 -6.78 8.32 -0.16
N MET A 65 -6.72 7.00 0.00
CA MET A 65 -7.87 6.17 0.37
C MET A 65 -7.84 5.81 1.85
N ARG A 66 -6.70 5.36 2.35
CA ARG A 66 -6.57 4.83 3.71
C ARG A 66 -5.19 5.05 4.28
N TYR A 67 -5.13 5.10 5.61
CA TYR A 67 -3.89 5.16 6.38
C TYR A 67 -3.76 3.90 7.21
N PHE A 68 -2.55 3.33 7.25
CA PHE A 68 -2.22 2.17 8.07
C PHE A 68 -1.00 2.49 8.93
N PRO A 69 -1.20 3.03 10.14
CA PRO A 69 -0.06 3.29 11.03
C PRO A 69 0.48 2.00 11.60
N VAL A 70 1.81 1.88 11.63
CA VAL A 70 2.49 0.71 12.16
C VAL A 70 3.58 1.18 13.11
N GLY A 71 3.50 0.77 14.37
CA GLY A 71 4.47 1.12 15.38
C GLY A 71 5.86 0.60 15.07
N ALA A 72 6.84 1.11 15.82
CA ALA A 72 8.23 0.70 15.67
C ALA A 72 8.38 -0.82 15.81
N ARG A 73 9.12 -1.44 14.91
CA ARG A 73 9.44 -2.87 14.91
C ARG A 73 8.19 -3.76 14.99
N SER A 74 7.14 -3.35 14.33
CA SER A 74 5.85 -4.03 14.36
C SER A 74 5.38 -4.38 12.96
N SER A 75 4.33 -5.20 12.92
CA SER A 75 3.66 -5.53 11.67
C SER A 75 2.15 -5.39 11.83
N LEU A 76 1.48 -5.28 10.70
CA LEU A 76 0.04 -5.11 10.64
C LEU A 76 -0.52 -6.02 9.57
N HIS A 77 -1.67 -6.66 9.88
CA HIS A 77 -2.45 -7.39 8.88
C HIS A 77 -3.91 -7.00 9.03
N VAL A 78 -4.48 -6.42 8.00
CA VAL A 78 -5.88 -5.98 7.99
C VAL A 78 -6.61 -6.67 6.84
N ALA A 79 -7.61 -7.48 7.20
CA ALA A 79 -8.60 -7.93 6.23
C ALA A 79 -9.58 -6.77 6.02
N LEU A 80 -9.75 -6.33 4.79
CA LEU A 80 -10.57 -5.15 4.51
C LEU A 80 -12.04 -5.55 4.48
N ALA A 81 -12.79 -5.08 5.45
CA ALA A 81 -14.22 -5.37 5.57
C ALA A 81 -15.07 -4.48 4.66
N VAL A 82 -14.58 -3.28 4.36
CA VAL A 82 -15.22 -2.39 3.40
C VAL A 82 -14.39 -2.44 2.11
N LEU A 83 -14.97 -3.03 1.09
CA LEU A 83 -14.31 -3.20 -0.20
C LEU A 83 -14.76 -2.09 -1.14
N GLU A 84 -13.78 -1.47 -1.78
CA GLU A 84 -14.04 -0.46 -2.80
C GLU A 84 -13.76 -1.06 -4.17
N ASP A 85 -14.70 -0.84 -5.11
CA ASP A 85 -14.48 -1.24 -6.49
C ASP A 85 -13.48 -0.30 -7.13
N LEU A 86 -12.44 -0.89 -7.67
CA LEU A 86 -11.41 -0.18 -8.40
C LEU A 86 -11.70 -0.35 -9.89
N SER A 87 -11.99 0.77 -10.56
CA SER A 87 -12.34 0.75 -11.97
C SER A 87 -11.14 0.37 -12.85
N PRO A 88 -11.40 -0.14 -14.06
CA PRO A 88 -10.31 -0.46 -15.00
C PRO A 88 -9.36 0.73 -15.18
N GLY A 89 -8.07 0.46 -15.20
CA GLY A 89 -7.04 1.48 -15.37
C GLY A 89 -6.66 2.25 -14.11
N SER A 90 -7.35 2.03 -12.98
CA SER A 90 -6.99 2.69 -11.71
C SER A 90 -5.57 2.32 -11.30
N VAL A 91 -4.82 3.30 -10.84
CA VAL A 91 -3.45 3.10 -10.36
C VAL A 91 -3.45 3.17 -8.83
N ILE A 92 -3.11 2.07 -8.20
CA ILE A 92 -3.01 1.95 -6.75
C ILE A 92 -1.56 2.00 -6.36
N GLU A 93 -1.23 2.88 -5.42
CA GLU A 93 0.14 3.00 -4.94
C GLU A 93 0.16 3.06 -3.42
N VAL A 94 1.13 2.38 -2.82
CA VAL A 94 1.41 2.48 -1.38
C VAL A 94 2.55 3.46 -1.19
N LEU A 95 2.30 4.49 -0.39
CA LEU A 95 3.29 5.48 0.03
C LEU A 95 3.68 5.24 1.48
N ALA A 96 4.79 5.83 1.89
CA ALA A 96 5.22 5.80 3.28
C ALA A 96 5.25 7.22 3.85
N SER A 97 4.68 7.41 5.04
CA SER A 97 4.83 8.61 5.85
C SER A 97 5.71 8.23 7.04
N ALA A 98 6.87 8.87 7.15
CA ALA A 98 7.84 8.56 8.20
C ALA A 98 8.49 9.86 8.67
N PRO A 99 9.06 9.88 9.90
CA PRO A 99 9.80 11.04 10.35
C PRO A 99 10.84 11.50 9.34
N ALA A 100 11.00 12.81 9.18
CA ALA A 100 11.91 13.37 8.20
C ALA A 100 13.34 12.83 8.40
N GLY A 101 13.95 12.34 7.34
CA GLY A 101 15.31 11.81 7.35
C GLY A 101 15.45 10.36 7.78
N LEU A 102 14.37 9.75 8.27
CA LEU A 102 14.41 8.32 8.63
C LEU A 102 14.53 7.48 7.37
N LYS A 103 15.52 6.60 7.33
CA LYS A 103 15.70 5.64 6.24
C LYS A 103 15.46 4.24 6.76
N GLY A 104 14.84 3.41 5.95
CA GLY A 104 14.59 2.02 6.32
C GLY A 104 13.99 1.22 5.20
N GLU A 105 13.65 -0.02 5.53
CA GLU A 105 12.97 -0.93 4.62
C GLU A 105 11.67 -1.39 5.25
N ALA A 106 10.66 -1.56 4.41
CA ALA A 106 9.36 -2.02 4.84
C ALA A 106 8.92 -3.21 3.98
N VAL A 107 8.30 -4.18 4.62
CA VAL A 107 7.63 -5.27 3.91
C VAL A 107 6.22 -4.82 3.59
N VAL A 108 5.81 -4.97 2.33
CA VAL A 108 4.45 -4.64 1.91
C VAL A 108 3.88 -5.82 1.15
N ASP A 109 2.66 -6.19 1.52
CA ASP A 109 1.93 -7.29 0.87
C ASP A 109 0.45 -6.90 0.85
N VAL A 110 -0.01 -6.43 -0.31
CA VAL A 110 -1.39 -6.00 -0.52
C VAL A 110 -2.02 -6.94 -1.54
N GLY A 111 -3.16 -7.49 -1.19
CA GLY A 111 -3.87 -8.43 -2.06
C GLY A 111 -5.09 -7.82 -2.71
N PHE A 112 -5.27 -8.11 -3.97
CA PHE A 112 -6.39 -7.66 -4.79
C PHE A 112 -7.09 -8.86 -5.41
N MET A 113 -8.38 -8.71 -5.67
CA MET A 113 -9.14 -9.67 -6.47
C MET A 113 -9.66 -8.96 -7.71
N GLU A 114 -9.17 -9.38 -8.87
CA GLU A 114 -9.63 -8.87 -10.17
C GLU A 114 -10.87 -9.66 -10.60
N ILE A 115 -11.86 -8.93 -11.10
CA ILE A 115 -13.17 -9.49 -11.46
C ILE A 115 -13.47 -9.10 -12.90
N LEU A 116 -13.70 -10.12 -13.72
CA LEU A 116 -14.13 -9.93 -15.10
C LEU A 116 -15.62 -9.67 -15.18
#